data_76570b2c449e4a36a9b64079f56fa0ec
#
_entry.id   76570b2c449e4a36a9b64079f56fa0ec
#
_cell.length_a   1.000
_cell.length_b   1.000
_cell.length_c   1.000
_cell.angle_alpha   90.00
_cell.angle_beta   90.00
_cell.angle_gamma   90.00
#
_symmetry.space_group_name_H-M   'P 1'
#
loop_
_entity.id
_entity.type
_entity.pdbx_description
1 polymer ?
#
loop_
_entity_poly.entity_id
_entity_poly.type
_entity_poly.pdbx_seq_one_letter_code
_entity_poly.pdbx_strand_id
1 'polypeptide(L)'
;MNSRQITVGDQAWTVRVDGPQSRHSVLLLPDVDDRPDAYDQVCARLHNSDLRTYAVESIDGLDPVNITGLLDELELPWGVNIAGRGAGAALGWLVCSGGFGRFQSLVVADRGHPASPGADGVVPVPDTRPVEVPTTMLVTKNVPRSVADASGRYVYGEFRVVEIDVDDVAAEAATEFATEIVLRTSLW
;
A
#
# COMPACT_ATOMS: atom_id res chain seq x y z
N MET A 1 13.57 -15.84 -1.94
CA MET A 1 12.98 -14.63 -2.53
C MET A 1 13.22 -14.67 -4.03
N ASN A 2 12.18 -14.63 -4.83
CA ASN A 2 12.26 -14.75 -6.29
C ASN A 2 11.92 -13.39 -6.91
N SER A 3 12.90 -12.70 -7.51
CA SER A 3 12.66 -11.45 -8.23
C SER A 3 12.20 -11.76 -9.66
N ARG A 4 11.11 -11.11 -10.06
CA ARG A 4 10.56 -11.19 -11.42
C ARG A 4 10.63 -9.80 -12.06
N GLN A 5 11.11 -9.72 -13.27
CA GLN A 5 10.95 -8.53 -14.09
C GLN A 5 9.60 -8.59 -14.81
N ILE A 6 8.76 -7.62 -14.56
CA ILE A 6 7.41 -7.52 -15.13
C ILE A 6 7.39 -6.34 -16.08
N THR A 7 7.00 -6.58 -17.32
CA THR A 7 6.91 -5.54 -18.35
C THR A 7 5.45 -5.20 -18.62
N VAL A 8 5.12 -3.92 -18.55
CA VAL A 8 3.79 -3.39 -18.92
C VAL A 8 4.01 -2.28 -19.95
N GLY A 9 3.52 -2.47 -21.16
CA GLY A 9 3.83 -1.57 -22.27
C GLY A 9 5.34 -1.55 -22.56
N ASP A 10 5.92 -0.35 -22.53
CA ASP A 10 7.36 -0.13 -22.79
C ASP A 10 8.19 -0.02 -21.50
N GLN A 11 7.59 -0.22 -20.34
CA GLN A 11 8.25 -0.08 -19.04
C GLN A 11 8.34 -1.43 -18.32
N ALA A 12 9.38 -1.59 -17.49
CA ALA A 12 9.60 -2.81 -16.73
C ALA A 12 9.94 -2.49 -15.28
N TRP A 13 9.34 -3.27 -14.37
CA TRP A 13 9.60 -3.17 -12.92
C TRP A 13 10.03 -4.52 -12.37
N THR A 14 10.89 -4.47 -11.37
CA THR A 14 11.25 -5.66 -10.60
C THR A 14 10.28 -5.82 -9.43
N VAL A 15 9.68 -7.00 -9.35
CA VAL A 15 8.78 -7.38 -8.25
C VAL A 15 9.34 -8.61 -7.56
N ARG A 16 9.55 -8.52 -6.28
CA ARG A 16 9.97 -9.65 -5.44
C ARG A 16 8.73 -10.41 -5.00
N VAL A 17 8.66 -11.67 -5.39
CA VAL A 17 7.55 -12.56 -5.08
C VAL A 17 8.02 -13.60 -4.07
N ASP A 18 7.37 -13.66 -2.90
CA ASP A 18 7.76 -14.57 -1.84
C ASP A 18 6.58 -14.97 -0.94
N GLY A 19 6.83 -15.94 -0.05
CA GLY A 19 5.86 -16.46 0.90
C GLY A 19 5.11 -17.69 0.41
N PRO A 20 4.18 -18.21 1.23
CA PRO A 20 3.44 -19.43 0.95
C PRO A 20 2.51 -19.25 -0.27
N GLN A 21 2.07 -20.38 -0.82
CA GLN A 21 0.95 -20.39 -1.76
C GLN A 21 -0.31 -20.07 -0.98
N SER A 22 -0.79 -18.84 -1.08
CA SER A 22 -1.94 -18.33 -0.34
C SER A 22 -2.94 -17.66 -1.27
N ARG A 23 -4.20 -17.68 -0.86
CA ARG A 23 -5.26 -16.88 -1.51
C ARG A 23 -5.18 -15.40 -1.14
N HIS A 24 -4.43 -15.06 -0.09
CA HIS A 24 -4.25 -13.69 0.36
C HIS A 24 -2.95 -13.12 -0.20
N SER A 25 -3.10 -12.22 -1.15
CA SER A 25 -1.99 -11.53 -1.81
C SER A 25 -1.88 -10.09 -1.33
N VAL A 26 -0.65 -9.65 -1.07
CA VAL A 26 -0.34 -8.28 -0.67
C VAL A 26 0.66 -7.67 -1.65
N LEU A 27 0.28 -6.58 -2.29
CA LEU A 27 1.18 -5.74 -3.07
C LEU A 27 1.77 -4.67 -2.15
N LEU A 28 3.09 -4.63 -2.06
CA LEU A 28 3.84 -3.68 -1.24
C LEU A 28 4.47 -2.62 -2.14
N LEU A 29 4.13 -1.35 -1.88
CA LEU A 29 4.58 -0.20 -2.66
C LEU A 29 5.55 0.65 -1.81
N PRO A 30 6.85 0.73 -2.20
CA PRO A 30 7.87 1.45 -1.44
C PRO A 30 7.74 2.97 -1.58
N ASP A 31 8.51 3.72 -0.79
CA ASP A 31 8.77 5.13 -1.05
C ASP A 31 9.81 5.29 -2.17
N VAL A 32 9.96 6.51 -2.70
CA VAL A 32 10.87 6.80 -3.82
C VAL A 32 12.34 6.51 -3.50
N ASP A 33 12.76 6.73 -2.27
CA ASP A 33 14.14 6.56 -1.81
C ASP A 33 14.37 5.21 -1.11
N ASP A 34 13.40 4.30 -1.16
CA ASP A 34 13.52 3.01 -0.52
C ASP A 34 14.53 2.11 -1.21
N ARG A 35 15.28 1.38 -0.38
CA ARG A 35 16.10 0.28 -0.86
C ARG A 35 15.20 -0.91 -1.25
N PRO A 36 15.62 -1.76 -2.18
CA PRO A 36 14.85 -2.94 -2.59
C PRO A 36 14.48 -3.88 -1.43
N ASP A 37 15.25 -3.87 -0.33
CA ASP A 37 15.04 -4.71 0.86
C ASP A 37 14.21 -4.03 1.97
N ALA A 38 13.67 -2.84 1.74
CA ALA A 38 12.95 -2.04 2.75
C ALA A 38 11.80 -2.81 3.43
N TYR A 39 11.13 -3.70 2.70
CA TYR A 39 10.02 -4.50 3.23
C TYR A 39 10.39 -5.90 3.70
N ASP A 40 11.66 -6.30 3.78
CA ASP A 40 12.06 -7.67 4.11
C ASP A 40 11.52 -8.13 5.47
N GLN A 41 11.59 -7.27 6.49
CA GLN A 41 11.07 -7.58 7.80
C GLN A 41 9.54 -7.67 7.83
N VAL A 42 8.85 -6.82 7.07
CA VAL A 42 7.39 -6.86 6.92
C VAL A 42 6.99 -8.15 6.21
N CYS A 43 7.63 -8.48 5.09
CA CYS A 43 7.38 -9.70 4.33
C CYS A 43 7.52 -10.95 5.20
N ALA A 44 8.61 -11.06 5.99
CA ALA A 44 8.82 -12.21 6.87
C ALA A 44 7.66 -12.42 7.85
N ARG A 45 7.08 -11.34 8.38
CA ARG A 45 5.91 -11.42 9.28
C ARG A 45 4.63 -11.79 8.56
N LEU A 46 4.42 -11.24 7.36
CA LEU A 46 3.27 -11.57 6.53
C LEU A 46 3.29 -13.05 6.10
N HIS A 47 4.46 -13.60 5.77
CA HIS A 47 4.61 -15.03 5.46
C HIS A 47 4.25 -15.93 6.64
N ASN A 48 4.60 -15.54 7.86
CA ASN A 48 4.21 -16.27 9.07
C ASN A 48 2.69 -16.25 9.32
N SER A 49 1.97 -15.33 8.69
CA SER A 49 0.51 -15.20 8.76
C SER A 49 -0.19 -15.74 7.51
N ASP A 50 0.49 -16.58 6.74
CA ASP A 50 -0.01 -17.21 5.51
C ASP A 50 -0.40 -16.21 4.40
N LEU A 51 0.32 -15.10 4.27
CA LEU A 51 0.14 -14.15 3.18
C LEU A 51 1.29 -14.27 2.17
N ARG A 52 0.93 -14.17 0.89
CA ARG A 52 1.89 -14.09 -0.21
C ARG A 52 2.18 -12.62 -0.53
N THR A 53 3.46 -12.27 -0.64
CA THR A 53 3.87 -10.89 -0.86
C THR A 53 4.42 -10.66 -2.27
N TYR A 54 4.13 -9.48 -2.79
CA TYR A 54 4.59 -8.94 -4.06
C TYR A 54 5.16 -7.55 -3.76
N ALA A 55 6.46 -7.48 -3.47
CA ALA A 55 7.12 -6.23 -3.13
C ALA A 55 7.75 -5.62 -4.39
N VAL A 56 7.25 -4.47 -4.79
CA VAL A 56 7.84 -3.69 -5.89
C VAL A 56 9.15 -3.07 -5.39
N GLU A 57 10.23 -3.18 -6.18
CA GLU A 57 11.54 -2.66 -5.77
C GLU A 57 11.69 -1.14 -5.97
N SER A 58 10.99 -0.57 -6.95
CA SER A 58 10.91 0.88 -7.20
C SER A 58 9.55 1.26 -7.76
N ILE A 59 9.04 2.41 -7.35
CA ILE A 59 7.81 2.99 -7.90
C ILE A 59 8.06 3.96 -9.06
N ASP A 60 9.29 4.12 -9.51
CA ASP A 60 9.63 5.03 -10.58
C ASP A 60 8.83 4.70 -11.85
N GLY A 61 8.10 5.69 -12.35
CA GLY A 61 7.24 5.54 -13.52
C GLY A 61 5.97 4.70 -13.29
N LEU A 62 5.71 4.19 -12.07
CA LEU A 62 4.45 3.52 -11.76
C LEU A 62 3.32 4.52 -11.59
N ASP A 63 2.22 4.21 -12.25
CA ASP A 63 0.95 4.90 -12.12
C ASP A 63 -0.20 3.89 -11.89
N PRO A 64 -1.44 4.31 -11.64
CA PRO A 64 -2.56 3.39 -11.43
C PRO A 64 -2.83 2.44 -12.60
N VAL A 65 -2.56 2.86 -13.84
CA VAL A 65 -2.76 2.03 -15.04
C VAL A 65 -1.69 0.94 -15.10
N ASN A 66 -0.43 1.31 -14.88
CA ASN A 66 0.69 0.39 -14.86
C ASN A 66 0.58 -0.62 -13.70
N ILE A 67 0.10 -0.22 -12.51
CA ILE A 67 -0.21 -1.16 -11.42
C ILE A 67 -1.24 -2.19 -11.86
N THR A 68 -2.27 -1.77 -12.57
CA THR A 68 -3.29 -2.71 -13.08
C THR A 68 -2.68 -3.72 -14.04
N GLY A 69 -1.87 -3.28 -14.99
CA GLY A 69 -1.14 -4.15 -15.91
C GLY A 69 -0.15 -5.07 -15.20
N LEU A 70 0.57 -4.55 -14.20
CA LEU A 70 1.50 -5.35 -13.39
C LEU A 70 0.77 -6.49 -12.65
N LEU A 71 -0.41 -6.23 -12.11
CA LEU A 71 -1.22 -7.26 -11.46
C LEU A 71 -1.75 -8.30 -12.45
N ASP A 72 -2.04 -7.90 -13.70
CA ASP A 72 -2.44 -8.84 -14.76
C ASP A 72 -1.30 -9.78 -15.11
N GLU A 73 -0.09 -9.25 -15.30
CA GLU A 73 1.11 -10.05 -15.59
C GLU A 73 1.55 -10.94 -14.40
N LEU A 74 1.21 -10.56 -13.19
CA LEU A 74 1.40 -11.37 -11.98
C LEU A 74 0.28 -12.40 -11.74
N GLU A 75 -0.72 -12.45 -12.63
CA GLU A 75 -1.89 -13.34 -12.49
C GLU A 75 -2.70 -13.09 -11.19
N LEU A 76 -2.82 -11.82 -10.80
CA LEU A 76 -3.55 -11.37 -9.60
C LEU A 76 -4.81 -10.56 -9.96
N PRO A 77 -5.85 -11.20 -10.50
CA PRO A 77 -7.01 -10.48 -11.04
C PRO A 77 -7.90 -9.85 -9.96
N TRP A 78 -7.98 -10.47 -8.76
CA TRP A 78 -8.95 -10.08 -7.71
C TRP A 78 -8.38 -10.28 -6.30
N GLY A 79 -8.96 -9.56 -5.33
CA GLY A 79 -8.70 -9.78 -3.91
C GLY A 79 -7.32 -9.36 -3.45
N VAL A 80 -6.69 -8.40 -4.12
CA VAL A 80 -5.35 -7.93 -3.77
C VAL A 80 -5.45 -6.91 -2.64
N ASN A 81 -4.67 -7.12 -1.59
CA ASN A 81 -4.46 -6.14 -0.54
C ASN A 81 -3.30 -5.23 -0.93
N ILE A 82 -3.44 -3.92 -0.73
CA ILE A 82 -2.36 -2.97 -1.00
C ILE A 82 -1.83 -2.42 0.29
N ALA A 83 -0.52 -2.36 0.41
CA ALA A 83 0.14 -1.64 1.48
C ALA A 83 1.29 -0.79 0.93
N GLY A 84 1.46 0.42 1.48
CA GLY A 84 2.51 1.32 1.03
C GLY A 84 2.83 2.42 2.03
N ARG A 85 3.99 3.03 1.86
CA ARG A 85 4.43 4.19 2.63
C ARG A 85 4.91 5.31 1.71
N GLY A 86 4.90 6.55 2.19
CA GLY A 86 5.36 7.70 1.44
C GLY A 86 4.69 7.82 0.07
N ALA A 87 5.46 7.86 -1.00
CA ALA A 87 4.95 7.92 -2.38
C ALA A 87 4.19 6.64 -2.77
N GLY A 88 4.61 5.45 -2.27
CA GLY A 88 3.88 4.20 -2.46
C GLY A 88 2.49 4.23 -1.79
N ALA A 89 2.35 4.89 -0.65
CA ALA A 89 1.05 5.13 -0.03
C ALA A 89 0.16 6.05 -0.89
N ALA A 90 0.73 7.13 -1.43
CA ALA A 90 0.00 8.02 -2.34
C ALA A 90 -0.50 7.28 -3.59
N LEU A 91 0.35 6.43 -4.17
CA LEU A 91 -0.03 5.57 -5.29
C LEU A 91 -1.12 4.56 -4.89
N GLY A 92 -1.02 3.94 -3.70
CA GLY A 92 -2.03 3.03 -3.17
C GLY A 92 -3.42 3.67 -3.06
N TRP A 93 -3.50 4.91 -2.58
CA TRP A 93 -4.73 5.69 -2.57
C TRP A 93 -5.33 5.86 -3.98
N LEU A 94 -4.51 6.29 -4.94
CA LEU A 94 -4.95 6.52 -6.32
C LEU A 94 -5.45 5.23 -6.99
N VAL A 95 -4.73 4.13 -6.78
CA VAL A 95 -5.08 2.81 -7.32
C VAL A 95 -6.41 2.33 -6.76
N CYS A 96 -6.59 2.40 -5.44
CA CYS A 96 -7.84 1.97 -4.78
C CYS A 96 -9.03 2.87 -5.09
N SER A 97 -8.81 4.16 -5.40
CA SER A 97 -9.87 5.08 -5.80
C SER A 97 -10.44 4.83 -7.20
N GLY A 98 -9.70 4.13 -8.05
CA GLY A 98 -10.09 3.81 -9.43
C GLY A 98 -10.41 2.34 -9.71
N GLY A 99 -10.02 1.43 -8.82
CA GLY A 99 -10.01 0.00 -9.06
C GLY A 99 -11.17 -0.78 -8.43
N PHE A 100 -12.41 -0.50 -8.83
CA PHE A 100 -13.60 -1.16 -8.31
C PHE A 100 -13.50 -2.69 -8.34
N GLY A 101 -13.66 -3.33 -7.16
CA GLY A 101 -13.75 -4.78 -7.00
C GLY A 101 -12.44 -5.55 -7.14
N ARG A 102 -11.34 -4.93 -7.53
CA ARG A 102 -10.04 -5.60 -7.67
C ARG A 102 -9.27 -5.68 -6.36
N PHE A 103 -9.41 -4.65 -5.55
CA PHE A 103 -8.70 -4.51 -4.28
C PHE A 103 -9.60 -4.87 -3.12
N GLN A 104 -9.00 -5.46 -2.08
CA GLN A 104 -9.72 -5.93 -0.90
C GLN A 104 -9.50 -5.04 0.31
N SER A 105 -8.32 -4.45 0.43
CA SER A 105 -7.98 -3.51 1.49
C SER A 105 -6.83 -2.59 1.12
N LEU A 106 -6.70 -1.50 1.88
CA LEU A 106 -5.61 -0.55 1.76
C LEU A 106 -5.00 -0.28 3.14
N VAL A 107 -3.68 -0.40 3.25
CA VAL A 107 -2.91 0.01 4.44
C VAL A 107 -1.84 1.00 4.01
N VAL A 108 -1.89 2.21 4.52
CA VAL A 108 -1.00 3.31 4.12
C VAL A 108 -0.30 3.93 5.31
N ALA A 109 0.94 4.37 5.10
CA ALA A 109 1.69 5.15 6.08
C ALA A 109 2.17 6.47 5.46
N ASP A 110 2.15 7.54 6.26
CA ASP A 110 2.75 8.84 5.98
C ASP A 110 2.15 9.65 4.81
N ARG A 111 1.04 9.20 4.23
CA ARG A 111 0.31 9.95 3.20
C ARG A 111 -1.19 9.83 3.39
N GLY A 112 -1.86 10.98 3.42
CA GLY A 112 -3.31 11.06 3.40
C GLY A 112 -3.90 10.85 2.00
N HIS A 113 -5.23 10.79 1.96
CA HIS A 113 -5.96 10.70 0.69
C HIS A 113 -5.63 11.90 -0.21
N PRO A 114 -5.37 11.70 -1.53
CA PRO A 114 -4.93 12.78 -2.41
C PRO A 114 -5.90 13.96 -2.57
N ALA A 115 -7.19 13.76 -2.31
CA ALA A 115 -8.18 14.85 -2.30
C ALA A 115 -8.31 15.54 -0.92
N SER A 116 -7.54 15.10 0.09
CA SER A 116 -7.49 15.75 1.41
C SER A 116 -6.27 16.64 1.55
N PRO A 117 -6.31 17.68 2.40
CA PRO A 117 -5.13 18.49 2.70
C PRO A 117 -4.02 17.65 3.33
N GLY A 118 -2.80 17.80 2.83
CA GLY A 118 -1.58 17.30 3.45
C GLY A 118 -1.18 18.10 4.70
N ALA A 119 -0.03 17.78 5.29
CA ALA A 119 0.51 18.49 6.44
C ALA A 119 0.80 19.98 6.15
N ASP A 120 1.11 20.30 4.91
CA ASP A 120 1.33 21.65 4.38
C ASP A 120 0.03 22.39 3.99
N GLY A 121 -1.14 21.74 4.14
CA GLY A 121 -2.44 22.26 3.74
C GLY A 121 -2.73 22.16 2.24
N VAL A 122 -1.81 21.64 1.44
CA VAL A 122 -1.99 21.46 -0.01
C VAL A 122 -2.84 20.22 -0.28
N VAL A 123 -3.75 20.30 -1.24
CA VAL A 123 -4.54 19.17 -1.75
C VAL A 123 -3.89 18.68 -3.04
N PRO A 124 -3.22 17.52 -3.03
CA PRO A 124 -2.41 17.06 -4.18
C PRO A 124 -3.22 16.82 -5.45
N VAL A 125 -4.34 16.09 -5.33
CA VAL A 125 -5.21 15.72 -6.46
C VAL A 125 -6.69 15.86 -6.04
N PRO A 126 -7.28 17.06 -6.16
CA PRO A 126 -8.61 17.37 -5.62
C PRO A 126 -9.75 16.48 -6.15
N ASP A 127 -9.62 15.98 -7.38
CA ASP A 127 -10.65 15.18 -8.05
C ASP A 127 -10.52 13.67 -7.79
N THR A 128 -9.62 13.25 -6.88
CA THR A 128 -9.48 11.84 -6.52
C THR A 128 -10.77 11.35 -5.85
N ARG A 129 -11.33 10.26 -6.38
CA ARG A 129 -12.56 9.65 -5.86
C ARG A 129 -12.31 9.04 -4.48
N PRO A 130 -13.35 8.95 -3.65
CA PRO A 130 -13.28 8.20 -2.40
C PRO A 130 -12.91 6.72 -2.64
N VAL A 131 -12.30 6.12 -1.63
CA VAL A 131 -11.94 4.70 -1.59
C VAL A 131 -13.07 3.93 -0.91
N GLU A 132 -13.47 2.80 -1.50
CA GLU A 132 -14.57 1.97 -0.98
C GLU A 132 -14.07 0.78 -0.13
N VAL A 133 -12.80 0.43 -0.21
CA VAL A 133 -12.22 -0.69 0.54
C VAL A 133 -11.90 -0.32 1.98
N PRO A 134 -11.95 -1.28 2.92
CA PRO A 134 -11.45 -1.09 4.28
C PRO A 134 -10.02 -0.56 4.27
N THR A 135 -9.79 0.52 5.00
CA THR A 135 -8.50 1.23 4.96
C THR A 135 -7.94 1.45 6.36
N THR A 136 -6.66 1.18 6.56
CA THR A 136 -5.91 1.62 7.74
C THR A 136 -4.88 2.66 7.34
N MET A 137 -4.84 3.79 8.05
CA MET A 137 -3.78 4.77 7.92
C MET A 137 -2.91 4.77 9.17
N LEU A 138 -1.62 4.50 9.00
CA LEU A 138 -0.60 4.65 10.03
C LEU A 138 -0.06 6.08 9.99
N VAL A 139 -0.11 6.73 11.13
CA VAL A 139 0.39 8.08 11.35
C VAL A 139 1.69 7.96 12.13
N THR A 140 2.80 8.30 11.51
CA THR A 140 4.13 8.35 12.15
C THR A 140 4.47 9.79 12.55
N LYS A 141 5.70 10.04 12.97
CA LYS A 141 6.19 11.39 13.25
C LYS A 141 6.17 12.32 12.02
N ASN A 142 6.11 11.73 10.80
CA ASN A 142 6.21 12.50 9.54
C ASN A 142 4.90 13.23 9.18
N VAL A 143 3.76 12.79 9.71
CA VAL A 143 2.47 13.42 9.42
C VAL A 143 1.64 13.63 10.68
N PRO A 144 0.96 14.79 10.81
CA PRO A 144 0.06 15.01 11.94
C PRO A 144 -1.23 14.19 11.80
N ARG A 145 -1.82 13.81 12.93
CA ARG A 145 -3.10 13.09 13.00
C ARG A 145 -4.21 13.76 12.18
N SER A 146 -4.22 15.08 12.08
CA SER A 146 -5.20 15.84 11.28
C SER A 146 -5.26 15.45 9.82
N VAL A 147 -4.15 14.97 9.23
CA VAL A 147 -4.12 14.46 7.85
C VAL A 147 -4.93 13.17 7.74
N ALA A 148 -4.83 12.28 8.72
CA ALA A 148 -5.64 11.06 8.76
C ALA A 148 -7.12 11.37 8.96
N ASP A 149 -7.44 12.28 9.89
CA ASP A 149 -8.82 12.69 10.15
C ASP A 149 -9.49 13.34 8.91
N ALA A 150 -8.73 14.13 8.15
CA ALA A 150 -9.19 14.68 6.88
C ALA A 150 -9.39 13.60 5.81
N SER A 151 -8.48 12.61 5.74
CA SER A 151 -8.53 11.50 4.79
C SER A 151 -9.74 10.59 5.02
N GLY A 152 -10.17 10.40 6.27
CA GLY A 152 -11.32 9.57 6.61
C GLY A 152 -12.63 9.96 5.93
N ARG A 153 -12.77 11.23 5.49
CA ARG A 153 -13.93 11.70 4.73
C ARG A 153 -14.01 11.12 3.32
N TYR A 154 -12.92 10.58 2.83
CA TYR A 154 -12.78 9.98 1.51
C TYR A 154 -12.68 8.45 1.56
N VAL A 155 -13.02 7.84 2.70
CA VAL A 155 -13.09 6.39 2.84
C VAL A 155 -14.54 6.00 3.16
N TYR A 156 -15.18 5.27 2.27
CA TYR A 156 -16.55 4.79 2.45
C TYR A 156 -16.58 3.40 3.07
N GLY A 157 -15.46 2.68 3.06
CA GLY A 157 -15.26 1.47 3.83
C GLY A 157 -14.94 1.76 5.31
N GLU A 158 -14.61 0.72 6.06
CA GLU A 158 -14.10 0.89 7.42
C GLU A 158 -12.78 1.66 7.40
N PHE A 159 -12.68 2.73 8.18
CA PHE A 159 -11.46 3.52 8.31
C PHE A 159 -10.89 3.44 9.73
N ARG A 160 -9.64 3.01 9.82
CA ARG A 160 -8.89 2.91 11.07
C ARG A 160 -7.64 3.78 10.99
N VAL A 161 -7.34 4.48 12.08
CA VAL A 161 -6.10 5.24 12.23
C VAL A 161 -5.29 4.67 13.38
N VAL A 162 -4.01 4.43 13.13
CA VAL A 162 -3.04 3.92 14.11
C VAL A 162 -1.88 4.90 14.20
N GLU A 163 -1.62 5.43 15.38
CA GLU A 163 -0.50 6.34 15.64
C GLU A 163 0.70 5.55 16.16
N ILE A 164 1.85 5.73 15.54
CA ILE A 164 3.10 5.04 15.89
C ILE A 164 4.22 6.07 15.98
N ASP A 165 4.93 6.09 17.11
CA ASP A 165 6.00 7.06 17.40
C ASP A 165 7.35 6.63 16.79
N VAL A 166 7.39 6.50 15.45
CA VAL A 166 8.57 6.15 14.66
C VAL A 166 8.73 7.10 13.47
N ASP A 167 9.89 7.11 12.86
CA ASP A 167 10.15 7.85 11.63
C ASP A 167 9.93 6.96 10.39
N ASP A 168 10.29 5.68 10.46
CA ASP A 168 10.15 4.71 9.38
C ASP A 168 9.36 3.48 9.84
N VAL A 169 8.12 3.36 9.38
CA VAL A 169 7.23 2.25 9.77
C VAL A 169 7.75 0.88 9.30
N ALA A 170 8.41 0.80 8.16
CA ALA A 170 8.90 -0.47 7.63
C ALA A 170 10.18 -0.95 8.35
N ALA A 171 11.05 -0.03 8.74
CA ALA A 171 12.30 -0.34 9.44
C ALA A 171 12.12 -0.47 10.96
N GLU A 172 11.33 0.44 11.59
CA GLU A 172 11.26 0.55 13.05
C GLU A 172 10.01 -0.09 13.64
N ALA A 173 8.91 -0.21 12.87
CA ALA A 173 7.64 -0.76 13.31
C ALA A 173 7.07 -1.82 12.33
N ALA A 174 7.95 -2.65 11.79
CA ALA A 174 7.58 -3.69 10.83
C ALA A 174 6.53 -4.68 11.38
N THR A 175 6.51 -4.90 12.70
CA THR A 175 5.51 -5.76 13.35
C THR A 175 4.13 -5.14 13.33
N GLU A 176 4.04 -3.88 13.71
CA GLU A 176 2.79 -3.10 13.75
C GLU A 176 2.23 -2.94 12.34
N PHE A 177 3.09 -2.61 11.37
CA PHE A 177 2.69 -2.48 9.97
C PHE A 177 2.16 -3.80 9.41
N ALA A 178 2.89 -4.90 9.60
CA ALA A 178 2.44 -6.23 9.18
C ALA A 178 1.13 -6.64 9.89
N THR A 179 0.98 -6.32 11.18
CA THR A 179 -0.24 -6.62 11.94
C THR A 179 -1.45 -5.91 11.34
N GLU A 180 -1.34 -4.64 10.99
CA GLU A 180 -2.46 -3.91 10.37
C GLU A 180 -2.81 -4.48 8.98
N ILE A 181 -1.82 -4.93 8.22
CA ILE A 181 -2.06 -5.64 6.94
C ILE A 181 -2.82 -6.95 7.19
N VAL A 182 -2.36 -7.78 8.14
CA VAL A 182 -3.01 -9.05 8.49
C VAL A 182 -4.45 -8.83 8.98
N LEU A 183 -4.69 -7.83 9.82
CA LEU A 183 -6.03 -7.49 10.30
C LEU A 183 -6.98 -7.16 9.14
N ARG A 184 -6.50 -6.51 8.10
CA ARG A 184 -7.31 -6.19 6.92
C ARG A 184 -7.57 -7.40 6.02
N THR A 185 -6.69 -8.40 6.01
CA THR A 185 -6.88 -9.64 5.24
C THR A 185 -7.76 -10.65 5.97
N SER A 186 -7.89 -10.55 7.30
CA SER A 186 -8.60 -11.52 8.14
C SER A 186 -10.09 -11.24 8.30
N LEU A 187 -10.62 -10.20 7.68
CA LEU A 187 -12.02 -9.78 7.82
C LEU A 187 -13.02 -10.59 6.99
N TRP A 188 -12.59 -11.72 6.39
CA TRP A 188 -13.45 -12.59 5.55
C TRP A 188 -13.14 -14.09 5.67
#